data_4cdafd77fbf06903a20e8330ad70c187
#
_entry.id   4cdafd77fbf06903a20e8330ad70c187
#
_cell.length_a   1.000
_cell.length_b   1.000
_cell.length_c   1.000
_cell.angle_alpha   90.00
_cell.angle_beta   90.00
_cell.angle_gamma   90.00
#
_symmetry.space_group_name_H-M   'P 1'
#
loop_
_entity.id
_entity.type
_entity.pdbx_description
1 polymer ?
#
loop_
_entity_poly.entity_id
_entity_poly.type
_entity_poly.pdbx_seq_one_letter_code
_entity_poly.pdbx_strand_id
1 'polypeptide(L)'
;IRRDLEQLEEQDSVKRIHGGVLYAGSSPKLPHFESRAPARWEQKRAIAKSAVQMIEDDDTVLLDGGSTTFEVARMLVGRPLHVVTTCLPVANLFASDTGSDLVVIGGNICPRSGVAQGPIAEGMISRLRVAKTVLSVAGITEEGFFNNNLLLVETERAMMKAADQVIVVADSSKFGRQSLAHLCELGAPDKLIVDDEIPEAWQLRMGAELDLEIASGVKEQKVN
;
A
#
# COMPACT_ATOMS: atom_id res chain seq x y z
N ILE A 1 16.40 -28.19 20.86
CA ILE A 1 16.32 -26.91 21.61
C ILE A 1 17.42 -25.92 21.18
N ARG A 2 18.74 -26.25 21.26
CA ARG A 2 19.78 -25.28 20.85
C ARG A 2 19.77 -24.98 19.36
N ARG A 3 19.63 -25.98 18.49
CA ARG A 3 19.51 -25.80 17.04
C ARG A 3 18.23 -25.06 16.62
N ASP A 4 17.14 -25.32 17.33
CA ASP A 4 15.84 -24.68 17.06
C ASP A 4 15.90 -23.19 17.42
N LEU A 5 16.64 -22.85 18.48
CA LEU A 5 16.87 -21.47 18.90
C LEU A 5 17.84 -20.72 17.94
N GLU A 6 18.81 -21.41 17.35
CA GLU A 6 19.68 -20.87 16.30
C GLU A 6 18.89 -20.56 15.03
N GLN A 7 18.01 -21.45 14.61
CA GLN A 7 17.11 -21.24 13.47
C GLN A 7 16.12 -20.08 13.71
N LEU A 8 15.59 -19.93 14.92
CA LEU A 8 14.71 -18.83 15.29
C LEU A 8 15.44 -17.49 15.42
N GLU A 9 16.72 -17.50 15.78
CA GLU A 9 17.59 -16.31 15.82
C GLU A 9 17.96 -15.86 14.40
N GLU A 10 18.26 -16.77 13.49
CA GLU A 10 18.47 -16.49 12.07
C GLU A 10 17.22 -15.92 11.38
N GLN A 11 16.03 -16.23 11.91
CA GLN A 11 14.76 -15.69 11.45
C GLN A 11 14.35 -14.38 12.16
N ASP A 12 15.23 -13.76 12.95
CA ASP A 12 14.95 -12.59 13.78
C ASP A 12 13.74 -12.75 14.74
N SER A 13 13.32 -14.01 14.97
CA SER A 13 12.16 -14.32 15.82
C SER A 13 12.50 -14.32 17.31
N VAL A 14 13.78 -14.48 17.65
CA VAL A 14 14.26 -14.45 19.03
C VAL A 14 15.64 -13.80 19.11
N LYS A 15 15.94 -13.22 20.27
CA LYS A 15 17.27 -12.65 20.59
C LYS A 15 17.84 -13.35 21.82
N ARG A 16 19.04 -13.90 21.74
CA ARG A 16 19.74 -14.49 22.89
C ARG A 16 20.18 -13.41 23.86
N ILE A 17 19.93 -13.65 25.11
CA ILE A 17 20.45 -12.86 26.24
C ILE A 17 21.20 -13.79 27.22
N HIS A 18 21.99 -13.20 28.13
CA HIS A 18 22.64 -13.98 29.18
C HIS A 18 21.58 -14.67 30.05
N GLY A 19 21.55 -16.01 30.02
CA GLY A 19 20.60 -16.81 30.81
C GLY A 19 19.26 -17.13 30.16
N GLY A 20 19.04 -16.75 28.87
CA GLY A 20 17.77 -17.07 28.21
C GLY A 20 17.64 -16.57 26.78
N VAL A 21 16.42 -16.65 26.28
CA VAL A 21 16.04 -16.17 24.95
C VAL A 21 14.86 -15.23 25.15
N LEU A 22 15.00 -14.01 24.68
CA LEU A 22 13.87 -13.11 24.56
C LEU A 22 13.20 -13.38 23.22
N TYR A 23 11.88 -13.59 23.25
CA TYR A 23 11.08 -13.53 22.04
C TYR A 23 11.24 -12.11 21.47
N ALA A 24 11.92 -12.03 20.35
CA ALA A 24 12.04 -10.78 19.61
C ALA A 24 10.77 -10.46 18.83
N GLY A 25 9.66 -11.14 19.15
CA GLY A 25 8.32 -10.92 18.64
C GLY A 25 7.80 -9.52 18.95
N SER A 26 8.44 -8.58 18.31
CA SER A 26 7.70 -7.46 17.75
C SER A 26 6.79 -8.05 16.68
N SER A 27 5.54 -7.66 16.62
CA SER A 27 4.73 -7.73 15.38
C SER A 27 5.68 -7.53 14.21
N PRO A 28 5.66 -8.38 13.14
CA PRO A 28 6.67 -8.36 12.10
C PRO A 28 6.91 -6.91 11.70
N LYS A 29 8.07 -6.39 12.08
CA LYS A 29 8.40 -4.98 11.84
C LYS A 29 8.27 -4.82 10.35
N LEU A 30 7.42 -3.90 9.90
CA LEU A 30 7.26 -3.62 8.48
C LEU A 30 8.67 -3.51 7.87
N PRO A 31 9.03 -4.33 6.90
CA PRO A 31 10.32 -4.20 6.21
C PRO A 31 10.45 -2.77 5.67
N HIS A 32 11.67 -2.25 5.64
CA HIS A 32 11.91 -0.93 5.05
C HIS A 32 11.32 -0.84 3.64
N PHE A 33 10.87 0.35 3.25
CA PHE A 33 10.30 0.59 1.92
C PHE A 33 11.21 0.04 0.80
N GLU A 34 12.51 0.28 0.88
CA GLU A 34 13.52 -0.18 -0.07
C GLU A 34 13.56 -1.71 -0.26
N SER A 35 13.30 -2.48 0.79
CA SER A 35 13.24 -3.94 0.70
C SER A 35 11.91 -4.47 0.19
N ARG A 36 10.83 -3.69 0.32
CA ARG A 36 9.50 -4.05 -0.17
C ARG A 36 9.30 -3.72 -1.65
N ALA A 37 9.94 -2.68 -2.14
CA ALA A 37 9.80 -2.22 -3.52
C ALA A 37 10.14 -3.33 -4.54
N PRO A 38 11.28 -4.07 -4.46
CA PRO A 38 11.61 -5.11 -5.42
C PRO A 38 10.79 -6.40 -5.27
N ALA A 39 10.20 -6.65 -4.08
CA ALA A 39 9.43 -7.86 -3.85
C ALA A 39 8.16 -7.87 -4.70
N ARG A 40 7.93 -8.96 -5.47
CA ARG A 40 6.77 -9.11 -6.37
C ARG A 40 6.61 -7.92 -7.34
N TRP A 41 7.72 -7.48 -7.89
CA TRP A 41 7.77 -6.30 -8.75
C TRP A 41 6.89 -6.42 -10.01
N GLU A 42 6.88 -7.61 -10.64
CA GLU A 42 6.08 -7.87 -11.84
C GLU A 42 4.58 -7.71 -11.56
N GLN A 43 4.10 -8.28 -10.44
CA GLN A 43 2.71 -8.17 -10.00
C GLN A 43 2.34 -6.71 -9.71
N LYS A 44 3.16 -5.99 -8.95
CA LYS A 44 2.92 -4.57 -8.65
C LYS A 44 2.90 -3.71 -9.91
N ARG A 45 3.74 -4.02 -10.88
CA ARG A 45 3.77 -3.33 -12.16
C ARG A 45 2.53 -3.60 -13.00
N ALA A 46 2.02 -4.85 -12.99
CA ALA A 46 0.75 -5.19 -13.64
C ALA A 46 -0.41 -4.41 -13.01
N ILE A 47 -0.51 -4.45 -11.67
CA ILE A 47 -1.50 -3.71 -10.90
C ILE A 47 -1.41 -2.20 -11.20
N ALA A 48 -0.20 -1.64 -11.20
CA ALA A 48 0.00 -0.22 -11.47
C ALA A 48 -0.46 0.17 -12.88
N LYS A 49 -0.18 -0.65 -13.91
CA LYS A 49 -0.67 -0.43 -15.27
C LYS A 49 -2.19 -0.38 -15.35
N SER A 50 -2.88 -1.21 -14.60
CA SER A 50 -4.34 -1.21 -14.49
C SER A 50 -4.82 0.04 -13.77
N ALA A 51 -4.23 0.34 -12.61
CA ALA A 51 -4.64 1.49 -11.79
C ALA A 51 -4.52 2.84 -12.50
N VAL A 52 -3.45 3.05 -13.29
CA VAL A 52 -3.25 4.32 -14.02
C VAL A 52 -4.27 4.55 -15.14
N GLN A 53 -4.95 3.51 -15.62
CA GLN A 53 -6.04 3.64 -16.62
C GLN A 53 -7.30 4.27 -16.01
N MET A 54 -7.44 4.23 -14.70
CA MET A 54 -8.56 4.82 -13.98
C MET A 54 -8.35 6.30 -13.64
N ILE A 55 -7.14 6.79 -13.81
CA ILE A 55 -6.77 8.17 -13.49
C ILE A 55 -6.79 8.98 -14.79
N GLU A 56 -7.61 10.01 -14.83
CA GLU A 56 -7.73 10.91 -15.96
C GLU A 56 -6.77 12.10 -15.80
N ASP A 57 -6.45 12.75 -16.90
CA ASP A 57 -5.68 14.00 -16.86
C ASP A 57 -6.50 15.07 -16.14
N ASP A 58 -5.84 15.96 -15.42
CA ASP A 58 -6.40 16.97 -14.52
C ASP A 58 -7.08 16.42 -13.25
N ASP A 59 -7.05 15.10 -13.01
CA ASP A 59 -7.53 14.53 -11.75
C ASP A 59 -6.70 15.04 -10.55
N THR A 60 -7.39 15.23 -9.43
CA THR A 60 -6.73 15.35 -8.12
C THR A 60 -6.61 13.95 -7.50
N VAL A 61 -5.39 13.46 -7.34
CA VAL A 61 -5.12 12.09 -6.87
C VAL A 61 -4.34 12.11 -5.57
N LEU A 62 -4.88 11.46 -4.54
CA LEU A 62 -4.23 11.27 -3.24
C LEU A 62 -3.57 9.89 -3.19
N LEU A 63 -2.25 9.87 -3.11
CA LEU A 63 -1.42 8.66 -3.17
C LEU A 63 -0.84 8.32 -1.79
N ASP A 64 -1.13 7.11 -1.32
CA ASP A 64 -0.56 6.51 -0.11
C ASP A 64 0.90 6.07 -0.31
N GLY A 65 1.53 5.60 0.77
CA GLY A 65 2.95 5.24 0.86
C GLY A 65 3.29 3.76 0.76
N GLY A 66 2.51 2.95 0.08
CA GLY A 66 2.84 1.54 -0.15
C GLY A 66 3.77 1.33 -1.35
N SER A 67 4.44 0.18 -1.39
CA SER A 67 5.31 -0.15 -2.53
C SER A 67 4.54 -0.41 -3.84
N THR A 68 3.27 -0.85 -3.75
CA THR A 68 2.39 -0.98 -4.93
C THR A 68 1.91 0.39 -5.39
N THR A 69 1.49 1.25 -4.46
CA THR A 69 1.12 2.64 -4.74
C THR A 69 2.28 3.44 -5.32
N PHE A 70 3.51 3.17 -4.87
CA PHE A 70 4.70 3.79 -5.45
C PHE A 70 4.89 3.43 -6.93
N GLU A 71 4.61 2.17 -7.33
CA GLU A 71 4.66 1.80 -8.76
C GLU A 71 3.56 2.51 -9.56
N VAL A 72 2.37 2.72 -8.99
CA VAL A 72 1.32 3.56 -9.59
C VAL A 72 1.85 4.99 -9.77
N ALA A 73 2.36 5.60 -8.71
CA ALA A 73 2.92 6.95 -8.72
C ALA A 73 4.00 7.11 -9.80
N ARG A 74 4.91 6.13 -9.92
CA ARG A 74 6.00 6.15 -10.91
C ARG A 74 5.50 6.17 -12.35
N MET A 75 4.36 5.54 -12.63
CA MET A 75 3.75 5.53 -13.96
C MET A 75 2.91 6.78 -14.26
N LEU A 76 2.59 7.57 -13.25
CA LEU A 76 1.84 8.83 -13.38
C LEU A 76 2.75 10.04 -13.63
N VAL A 77 4.05 9.93 -13.35
CA VAL A 77 5.02 11.03 -13.59
C VAL A 77 4.96 11.49 -15.04
N GLY A 78 4.89 12.81 -15.25
CA GLY A 78 4.78 13.46 -16.55
C GLY A 78 3.36 13.66 -17.06
N ARG A 79 2.34 13.19 -16.33
CA ARG A 79 0.94 13.48 -16.64
C ARG A 79 0.47 14.78 -15.97
N PRO A 80 -0.42 15.54 -16.59
CA PRO A 80 -1.00 16.75 -15.99
C PRO A 80 -1.98 16.36 -14.89
N LEU A 81 -1.52 16.30 -13.63
CA LEU A 81 -2.29 15.87 -12.46
C LEU A 81 -2.09 16.82 -11.28
N HIS A 82 -3.06 16.84 -10.37
CA HIS A 82 -2.92 17.43 -9.05
C HIS A 82 -2.63 16.32 -8.04
N VAL A 83 -1.35 16.08 -7.76
CA VAL A 83 -0.91 14.99 -6.89
C VAL A 83 -0.85 15.45 -5.45
N VAL A 84 -1.52 14.71 -4.57
CA VAL A 84 -1.43 14.86 -3.12
C VAL A 84 -0.81 13.59 -2.56
N THR A 85 0.14 13.68 -1.64
CA THR A 85 0.71 12.47 -1.01
C THR A 85 1.17 12.72 0.42
N THR A 86 1.05 11.68 1.24
CA THR A 86 1.64 11.60 2.59
C THR A 86 3.05 10.99 2.56
N CYS A 87 3.52 10.50 1.41
CA CYS A 87 4.70 9.66 1.27
C CYS A 87 5.89 10.41 0.66
N LEU A 88 6.99 10.54 1.40
CA LEU A 88 8.21 11.21 0.91
C LEU A 88 8.82 10.53 -0.34
N PRO A 89 8.93 9.18 -0.43
CA PRO A 89 9.34 8.52 -1.67
C PRO A 89 8.47 8.88 -2.87
N VAL A 90 7.15 8.95 -2.72
CA VAL A 90 6.22 9.36 -3.78
C VAL A 90 6.42 10.85 -4.12
N ALA A 91 6.46 11.72 -3.10
CA ALA A 91 6.70 13.15 -3.30
C ALA A 91 8.00 13.41 -4.09
N ASN A 92 9.05 12.64 -3.83
CA ASN A 92 10.32 12.79 -4.55
C ASN A 92 10.22 12.48 -6.05
N LEU A 93 9.29 11.61 -6.48
CA LEU A 93 9.05 11.35 -7.91
C LEU A 93 8.51 12.58 -8.64
N PHE A 94 7.64 13.35 -7.98
CA PHE A 94 6.97 14.52 -8.56
C PHE A 94 7.68 15.85 -8.25
N ALA A 95 8.67 15.87 -7.33
CA ALA A 95 9.34 17.10 -6.93
C ALA A 95 10.06 17.85 -8.07
N SER A 96 10.42 17.15 -9.13
CA SER A 96 11.04 17.71 -10.33
C SER A 96 10.18 17.54 -11.58
N ASP A 97 8.96 17.04 -11.43
CA ASP A 97 8.00 16.89 -12.51
C ASP A 97 7.37 18.26 -12.81
N THR A 98 7.39 18.65 -14.06
CA THR A 98 6.79 19.92 -14.52
C THR A 98 5.38 19.73 -15.07
N GLY A 99 4.92 18.48 -15.19
CA GLY A 99 3.58 18.14 -15.69
C GLY A 99 2.51 18.17 -14.60
N SER A 100 2.91 17.92 -13.32
CA SER A 100 1.97 17.80 -12.22
C SER A 100 2.18 18.86 -11.15
N ASP A 101 1.09 19.30 -10.52
CA ASP A 101 1.16 20.01 -9.25
C ASP A 101 1.29 19.03 -8.08
N LEU A 102 2.15 19.34 -7.12
CA LEU A 102 2.41 18.48 -5.96
C LEU A 102 2.05 19.14 -4.63
N VAL A 103 1.21 18.49 -3.86
CA VAL A 103 0.94 18.81 -2.46
C VAL A 103 1.46 17.70 -1.56
N VAL A 104 2.39 18.02 -0.68
CA VAL A 104 2.93 17.09 0.32
C VAL A 104 2.24 17.31 1.66
N ILE A 105 1.55 16.29 2.15
CA ILE A 105 0.95 16.29 3.48
C ILE A 105 2.05 16.09 4.52
N GLY A 106 2.15 17.03 5.45
CA GLY A 106 3.07 16.93 6.59
C GLY A 106 2.49 16.11 7.73
N GLY A 107 3.33 15.82 8.72
CA GLY A 107 2.92 15.06 9.92
C GLY A 107 4.07 14.36 10.59
N ASN A 108 3.76 13.35 11.40
CA ASN A 108 4.77 12.47 11.99
C ASN A 108 5.27 11.47 10.94
N ILE A 109 6.52 11.58 10.55
CA ILE A 109 7.10 10.69 9.54
C ILE A 109 7.48 9.35 10.15
N CYS A 110 6.90 8.27 9.66
CA CYS A 110 7.32 6.90 9.97
C CYS A 110 8.65 6.60 9.24
N PRO A 111 9.78 6.39 9.95
CA PRO A 111 11.10 6.24 9.30
C PRO A 111 11.20 5.04 8.34
N ARG A 112 10.39 3.99 8.56
CA ARG A 112 10.43 2.77 7.75
C ARG A 112 9.72 2.88 6.42
N SER A 113 8.70 3.71 6.34
CA SER A 113 7.88 3.87 5.14
C SER A 113 8.08 5.24 4.48
N GLY A 114 8.59 6.23 5.21
CA GLY A 114 8.65 7.61 4.76
C GLY A 114 7.28 8.28 4.70
N VAL A 115 6.27 7.73 5.40
CA VAL A 115 4.88 8.22 5.36
C VAL A 115 4.61 9.16 6.52
N ALA A 116 4.03 10.31 6.24
CA ALA A 116 3.46 11.22 7.23
C ALA A 116 2.12 10.69 7.73
N GLN A 117 1.95 10.65 9.05
CA GLN A 117 0.77 10.07 9.70
C GLN A 117 0.40 10.82 10.97
N GLY A 118 -0.78 10.53 11.52
CA GLY A 118 -1.29 11.06 12.76
C GLY A 118 -2.03 12.39 12.62
N PRO A 119 -2.40 13.03 13.76
CA PRO A 119 -3.38 14.12 13.78
C PRO A 119 -3.07 15.32 12.90
N ILE A 120 -1.78 15.63 12.67
CA ILE A 120 -1.38 16.73 11.77
C ILE A 120 -1.73 16.37 10.32
N ALA A 121 -1.35 15.15 9.89
CA ALA A 121 -1.67 14.67 8.54
C ALA A 121 -3.18 14.58 8.33
N GLU A 122 -3.90 14.01 9.28
CA GLU A 122 -5.37 13.90 9.26
C GLU A 122 -6.05 15.26 9.18
N GLY A 123 -5.57 16.24 9.99
CA GLY A 123 -6.09 17.61 9.97
C GLY A 123 -5.84 18.35 8.64
N MET A 124 -4.74 18.06 7.93
CA MET A 124 -4.50 18.57 6.58
C MET A 124 -5.43 17.90 5.57
N ILE A 125 -5.49 16.56 5.57
CA ILE A 125 -6.31 15.76 4.64
C ILE A 125 -7.79 16.11 4.77
N SER A 126 -8.31 16.34 5.98
CA SER A 126 -9.73 16.64 6.23
C SER A 126 -10.22 17.92 5.54
N ARG A 127 -9.31 18.81 5.12
CA ARG A 127 -9.60 20.05 4.40
C ARG A 127 -9.58 19.87 2.88
N LEU A 128 -9.23 18.69 2.39
CA LEU A 128 -9.14 18.39 0.97
C LEU A 128 -10.40 17.69 0.46
N ARG A 129 -10.60 17.80 -0.85
CA ARG A 129 -11.45 16.91 -1.64
C ARG A 129 -10.65 16.52 -2.86
N VAL A 130 -10.59 15.21 -3.12
CA VAL A 130 -9.83 14.65 -4.22
C VAL A 130 -10.72 13.73 -5.04
N ALA A 131 -10.49 13.66 -6.34
CA ALA A 131 -11.26 12.78 -7.19
C ALA A 131 -11.01 11.32 -6.83
N LYS A 132 -9.75 10.96 -6.60
CA LYS A 132 -9.37 9.56 -6.33
C LYS A 132 -8.33 9.46 -5.23
N THR A 133 -8.46 8.43 -4.39
CA THR A 133 -7.35 8.00 -3.52
C THR A 133 -6.91 6.60 -3.89
N VAL A 134 -5.59 6.37 -3.93
CA VAL A 134 -4.99 5.05 -4.16
C VAL A 134 -4.29 4.61 -2.89
N LEU A 135 -4.77 3.52 -2.30
CA LEU A 135 -4.28 2.96 -1.05
C LEU A 135 -3.66 1.58 -1.28
N SER A 136 -2.69 1.23 -0.45
CA SER A 136 -2.17 -0.13 -0.37
C SER A 136 -2.36 -0.71 1.03
N VAL A 137 -2.40 -2.04 1.14
CA VAL A 137 -2.71 -2.72 2.40
C VAL A 137 -1.64 -3.77 2.74
N ALA A 138 -1.50 -4.07 4.03
CA ALA A 138 -0.59 -5.09 4.51
C ALA A 138 -1.22 -6.50 4.54
N GLY A 139 -2.54 -6.57 4.62
CA GLY A 139 -3.28 -7.81 4.64
C GLY A 139 -4.76 -7.65 4.31
N ILE A 140 -5.38 -8.74 3.85
CA ILE A 140 -6.79 -8.84 3.50
C ILE A 140 -7.31 -10.14 4.09
N THR A 141 -8.33 -10.07 4.93
CA THR A 141 -9.03 -11.22 5.50
C THR A 141 -10.52 -11.12 5.24
N GLU A 142 -11.28 -12.08 5.72
CA GLU A 142 -12.75 -12.03 5.68
C GLU A 142 -13.34 -10.88 6.48
N GLU A 143 -12.57 -10.36 7.44
CA GLU A 143 -12.95 -9.23 8.30
C GLU A 143 -12.67 -7.86 7.65
N GLY A 144 -11.98 -7.82 6.49
CA GLY A 144 -11.67 -6.58 5.80
C GLY A 144 -10.20 -6.40 5.46
N PHE A 145 -9.84 -5.14 5.25
CA PHE A 145 -8.49 -4.68 4.93
C PHE A 145 -7.74 -4.26 6.19
N PHE A 146 -6.43 -4.54 6.22
CA PHE A 146 -5.58 -4.31 7.39
C PHE A 146 -4.26 -3.64 7.03
N ASN A 147 -3.76 -2.82 7.96
CA ASN A 147 -2.40 -2.31 7.92
C ASN A 147 -1.68 -2.52 9.27
N ASN A 148 -0.39 -2.23 9.30
CA ASN A 148 0.51 -2.62 10.40
C ASN A 148 0.76 -1.52 11.43
N ASN A 149 0.08 -0.38 11.33
CA ASN A 149 0.28 0.78 12.19
C ASN A 149 -1.05 1.51 12.41
N LEU A 150 -1.43 1.72 13.66
CA LEU A 150 -2.68 2.38 14.04
C LEU A 150 -2.75 3.83 13.54
N LEU A 151 -1.65 4.60 13.67
CA LEU A 151 -1.62 5.98 13.20
C LEU A 151 -1.74 6.06 11.67
N LEU A 152 -1.15 5.10 10.96
CA LEU A 152 -1.28 4.99 9.52
C LEU A 152 -2.74 4.73 9.13
N VAL A 153 -3.39 3.78 9.78
CA VAL A 153 -4.78 3.42 9.50
C VAL A 153 -5.73 4.60 9.70
N GLU A 154 -5.57 5.40 10.76
CA GLU A 154 -6.39 6.59 10.96
C GLU A 154 -6.15 7.65 9.86
N THR A 155 -4.90 7.80 9.41
CA THR A 155 -4.56 8.67 8.29
C THR A 155 -5.17 8.16 6.97
N GLU A 156 -5.08 6.84 6.70
CA GLU A 156 -5.70 6.22 5.51
C GLU A 156 -7.24 6.34 5.53
N ARG A 157 -7.88 6.22 6.69
CA ARG A 157 -9.32 6.49 6.84
C ARG A 157 -9.67 7.94 6.53
N ALA A 158 -8.80 8.89 6.89
CA ALA A 158 -8.99 10.29 6.51
C ALA A 158 -8.85 10.46 4.98
N MET A 159 -7.92 9.75 4.34
CA MET A 159 -7.75 9.74 2.88
C MET A 159 -9.00 9.19 2.17
N MET A 160 -9.54 8.06 2.66
CA MET A 160 -10.79 7.49 2.12
C MET A 160 -11.96 8.47 2.19
N LYS A 161 -12.10 9.20 3.32
CA LYS A 161 -13.17 10.21 3.50
C LYS A 161 -13.00 11.45 2.63
N ALA A 162 -11.78 11.77 2.22
CA ALA A 162 -11.48 12.94 1.40
C ALA A 162 -11.69 12.70 -0.11
N ALA A 163 -11.83 11.45 -0.54
CA ALA A 163 -11.89 11.05 -1.95
C ALA A 163 -13.33 10.75 -2.39
N ASP A 164 -13.61 11.05 -3.65
CA ASP A 164 -14.86 10.63 -4.30
C ASP A 164 -14.81 9.15 -4.73
N GLN A 165 -13.61 8.63 -5.03
CA GLN A 165 -13.39 7.23 -5.35
C GLN A 165 -12.16 6.67 -4.59
N VAL A 166 -12.34 5.52 -3.95
CA VAL A 166 -11.32 4.81 -3.18
C VAL A 166 -10.87 3.57 -3.94
N ILE A 167 -9.61 3.55 -4.37
CA ILE A 167 -8.98 2.44 -5.08
C ILE A 167 -7.96 1.77 -4.17
N VAL A 168 -8.15 0.50 -3.87
CA VAL A 168 -7.14 -0.31 -3.18
C VAL A 168 -6.32 -1.09 -4.20
N VAL A 169 -5.00 -1.04 -4.06
CA VAL A 169 -4.05 -1.81 -4.87
C VAL A 169 -3.29 -2.80 -3.99
N ALA A 170 -3.39 -4.08 -4.28
CA ALA A 170 -2.77 -5.12 -3.46
C ALA A 170 -2.27 -6.29 -4.33
N ASP A 171 -1.08 -6.81 -4.04
CA ASP A 171 -0.67 -8.06 -4.66
C ASP A 171 -1.30 -9.26 -3.95
N SER A 172 -1.46 -10.38 -4.68
CA SER A 172 -2.15 -11.60 -4.21
C SER A 172 -1.58 -12.17 -2.91
N SER A 173 -0.34 -11.86 -2.52
CA SER A 173 0.24 -12.30 -1.25
C SER A 173 -0.39 -11.65 -0.02
N LYS A 174 -1.29 -10.69 -0.18
CA LYS A 174 -1.99 -10.01 0.92
C LYS A 174 -3.22 -10.76 1.41
N PHE A 175 -3.77 -11.63 0.59
CA PHE A 175 -4.96 -12.41 0.95
C PHE A 175 -4.66 -13.47 2.00
N GLY A 176 -5.60 -13.65 2.93
CA GLY A 176 -5.46 -14.57 4.06
C GLY A 176 -4.46 -14.10 5.12
N ARG A 177 -3.95 -12.86 5.03
CA ARG A 177 -3.03 -12.28 6.01
C ARG A 177 -3.74 -11.22 6.84
N GLN A 178 -3.74 -11.41 8.14
CA GLN A 178 -4.13 -10.38 9.10
C GLN A 178 -2.94 -9.51 9.45
N SER A 179 -3.19 -8.22 9.68
CA SER A 179 -2.19 -7.29 10.20
C SER A 179 -2.72 -6.60 11.47
N LEU A 180 -1.92 -5.71 12.07
CA LEU A 180 -2.19 -5.18 13.41
C LEU A 180 -3.50 -4.40 13.51
N ALA A 181 -3.79 -3.57 12.51
CA ALA A 181 -4.87 -2.58 12.57
C ALA A 181 -5.84 -2.78 11.41
N HIS A 182 -7.11 -2.95 11.74
CA HIS A 182 -8.21 -3.01 10.77
C HIS A 182 -8.38 -1.62 10.14
N LEU A 183 -8.40 -1.55 8.83
CA LEU A 183 -8.60 -0.32 8.06
C LEU A 183 -10.09 -0.10 7.78
N CYS A 184 -10.71 -1.04 7.08
CA CYS A 184 -12.10 -0.98 6.68
C CYS A 184 -12.64 -2.36 6.27
N GLU A 185 -13.96 -2.48 6.19
CA GLU A 185 -14.68 -3.65 5.69
C GLU A 185 -14.38 -3.91 4.20
N LEU A 186 -14.65 -5.13 3.72
CA LEU A 186 -14.37 -5.52 2.32
C LEU A 186 -15.08 -4.64 1.29
N GLY A 187 -16.33 -4.29 1.52
CA GLY A 187 -17.14 -3.47 0.62
C GLY A 187 -16.95 -1.94 0.76
N ALA A 188 -15.99 -1.48 1.59
CA ALA A 188 -15.80 -0.04 1.81
C ALA A 188 -15.04 0.68 0.68
N PRO A 189 -14.01 0.10 0.03
CA PRO A 189 -13.42 0.67 -1.18
C PRO A 189 -14.35 0.52 -2.39
N ASP A 190 -14.28 1.47 -3.32
CA ASP A 190 -15.03 1.38 -4.58
C ASP A 190 -14.42 0.35 -5.52
N LYS A 191 -13.10 0.17 -5.47
CA LYS A 191 -12.38 -0.77 -6.35
C LYS A 191 -11.19 -1.42 -5.66
N LEU A 192 -10.97 -2.70 -5.98
CA LEU A 192 -9.73 -3.42 -5.68
C LEU A 192 -9.07 -3.86 -6.98
N ILE A 193 -7.79 -3.53 -7.14
CA ILE A 193 -6.96 -4.01 -8.25
C ILE A 193 -5.91 -4.97 -7.70
N VAL A 194 -5.86 -6.18 -8.25
CA VAL A 194 -4.98 -7.27 -7.80
C VAL A 194 -4.36 -7.99 -8.99
N ASP A 195 -3.21 -8.64 -8.80
CA ASP A 195 -2.60 -9.48 -9.83
C ASP A 195 -3.35 -10.81 -10.05
N ASP A 196 -3.05 -11.50 -11.15
CA ASP A 196 -3.71 -12.72 -11.60
C ASP A 196 -3.36 -13.99 -10.79
N GLU A 197 -2.51 -13.87 -9.76
CA GLU A 197 -2.22 -14.96 -8.82
C GLU A 197 -3.21 -14.99 -7.62
N ILE A 198 -4.25 -14.15 -7.62
CA ILE A 198 -5.27 -14.18 -6.57
C ILE A 198 -5.99 -15.54 -6.55
N PRO A 199 -6.11 -16.23 -5.39
CA PRO A 199 -6.84 -17.50 -5.30
C PRO A 199 -8.31 -17.36 -5.72
N GLU A 200 -8.83 -18.36 -6.44
CA GLU A 200 -10.20 -18.35 -7.00
C GLU A 200 -11.27 -18.09 -5.93
N ALA A 201 -11.13 -18.68 -4.74
CA ALA A 201 -12.04 -18.44 -3.63
C ALA A 201 -12.11 -16.96 -3.22
N TRP A 202 -10.99 -16.24 -3.29
CA TRP A 202 -10.94 -14.81 -3.03
C TRP A 202 -11.48 -13.98 -4.19
N GLN A 203 -11.29 -14.41 -5.45
CA GLN A 203 -11.90 -13.73 -6.61
C GLN A 203 -13.41 -13.70 -6.50
N LEU A 204 -14.03 -14.87 -6.20
CA LEU A 204 -15.48 -14.99 -6.04
C LEU A 204 -16.00 -14.12 -4.89
N ARG A 205 -15.31 -14.14 -3.75
CA ARG A 205 -15.70 -13.36 -2.58
C ARG A 205 -15.58 -11.86 -2.83
N MET A 206 -14.42 -11.40 -3.29
CA MET A 206 -14.18 -9.97 -3.52
C MET A 206 -15.10 -9.40 -4.59
N GLY A 207 -15.36 -10.16 -5.68
CA GLY A 207 -16.29 -9.74 -6.73
C GLY A 207 -17.75 -9.63 -6.28
N ALA A 208 -18.11 -10.22 -5.13
CA ALA A 208 -19.43 -10.05 -4.53
C ALA A 208 -19.53 -8.81 -3.62
N GLU A 209 -18.40 -8.32 -3.10
CA GLU A 209 -18.34 -7.24 -2.11
C GLU A 209 -18.02 -5.87 -2.75
N LEU A 210 -17.19 -5.84 -3.81
CA LEU A 210 -16.74 -4.61 -4.45
C LEU A 210 -16.39 -4.84 -5.94
N ASP A 211 -16.08 -3.75 -6.67
CA ASP A 211 -15.56 -3.85 -8.04
C ASP A 211 -14.11 -4.38 -8.01
N LEU A 212 -13.94 -5.64 -8.44
CA LEU A 212 -12.66 -6.34 -8.50
C LEU A 212 -12.10 -6.30 -9.92
N GLU A 213 -10.88 -5.78 -10.06
CA GLU A 213 -10.13 -5.83 -11.30
C GLU A 213 -8.88 -6.72 -11.15
N ILE A 214 -8.75 -7.70 -12.04
CA ILE A 214 -7.60 -8.61 -12.07
C ILE A 214 -6.64 -8.13 -13.15
N ALA A 215 -5.51 -7.58 -12.73
CA ALA A 215 -4.46 -7.11 -13.60
C ALA A 215 -3.63 -8.28 -14.13
N SER A 216 -3.72 -8.54 -15.42
CA SER A 216 -2.92 -9.58 -16.07
C SER A 216 -1.50 -9.07 -16.31
N GLY A 217 -0.50 -9.82 -15.86
CA GLY A 217 0.89 -9.62 -16.23
C GLY A 217 1.04 -9.76 -17.76
N VAL A 218 1.57 -8.75 -18.42
CA VAL A 218 2.00 -8.89 -19.81
C VAL A 218 3.12 -9.92 -19.81
N LYS A 219 2.83 -11.16 -20.23
CA LYS A 219 3.88 -12.08 -20.64
C LYS A 219 4.59 -11.42 -21.82
N GLU A 220 5.75 -10.81 -21.60
CA GLU A 220 6.61 -10.40 -22.69
C GLU A 220 6.82 -11.65 -23.55
N GLN A 221 6.26 -11.63 -24.77
CA GLN A 221 6.62 -12.63 -25.76
C GLN A 221 8.12 -12.49 -25.93
N LYS A 222 8.87 -13.49 -25.47
CA LYS A 222 10.26 -13.65 -25.86
C LYS A 222 10.25 -13.73 -27.39
N VAL A 223 10.59 -12.63 -28.01
CA VAL A 223 10.94 -12.62 -29.44
C VAL A 223 12.21 -13.45 -29.56
N ASN A 224 12.09 -14.63 -30.14
CA ASN A 224 13.19 -15.51 -30.50
C ASN A 224 14.05 -14.84 -31.58
#